data_935f5bf9c57ef2049c3c8a454126125c
#
_entry.id   935f5bf9c57ef2049c3c8a454126125c
#
_cell.length_a   1.000
_cell.length_b   1.000
_cell.length_c   1.000
_cell.angle_alpha   90.00
_cell.angle_beta   90.00
_cell.angle_gamma   90.00
#
_symmetry.space_group_name_H-M   'P 1'
#
loop_
_entity.id
_entity.type
_entity.pdbx_description
1 polymer ?
#
loop_
_entity_poly.entity_id
_entity_poly.type
_entity_poly.pdbx_seq_one_letter_code
_entity_poly.pdbx_strand_id
1 'polypeptide(L)'
;SRTPPPTSARASQVIPMFISTLKRLTNKTAGHAFWQRGYYDHIIRSPDDYNTIWHYIDTNPAKWAQDTLYVTDFPDPVRRPGCCTNKEVTKMSRYFTKTLAALEPYTPGEQLKLPDLVKLNANENPYPPAPGVAAAVAGAVPGLRLYSDLTEAALCAAIARHCGVQPENILCGNGSDENLLLALRAFCDETHPLAFADITYSFYPVLCDLLHIPQHVIPVEEDFSLDLSKYHGLNETIVIANPNAPTTLLQPVAAIEEVVRTNPDSIVIVDEAYIDFAGPDASCVPLTKKYDNVIVVQTFSKSHNLAGARVGFCVANPELIADMNRIKFSYSPYNVNSLSQAAAVAAMEDEDYFRDTVGKICATRADTMTKLRERGFTGPDSATNFLFVTTSRMPCKQIFERLRQKGVLIRYFSAPRLSDYLRITIGTPEQMQRFFEELDLILG
;
A
#
# COMPACT_ATOMS: atom_id res chain seq x y z
N SER A 1 -45.16 20.02 -37.14
CA SER A 1 -44.37 21.23 -37.07
C SER A 1 -43.02 20.91 -36.47
N ARG A 2 -42.00 20.88 -37.30
CA ARG A 2 -40.60 20.74 -36.86
C ARG A 2 -40.08 22.12 -36.47
N THR A 3 -39.71 22.30 -35.22
CA THR A 3 -38.95 23.47 -34.78
C THR A 3 -37.53 23.46 -35.41
N PRO A 4 -37.04 24.58 -36.00
CA PRO A 4 -35.73 24.65 -36.57
C PRO A 4 -34.65 24.56 -35.45
N PRO A 5 -33.43 24.02 -35.74
CA PRO A 5 -32.37 23.96 -34.78
C PRO A 5 -31.91 25.39 -34.39
N PRO A 6 -31.37 25.59 -33.18
CA PRO A 6 -30.93 26.90 -32.73
C PRO A 6 -29.79 27.41 -33.61
N THR A 7 -29.92 28.66 -34.04
CA THR A 7 -28.95 29.33 -34.91
C THR A 7 -27.57 29.43 -34.27
N SER A 8 -26.52 29.24 -35.06
CA SER A 8 -25.10 29.22 -34.70
C SER A 8 -24.60 30.42 -33.85
N ALA A 9 -25.34 31.55 -33.88
CA ALA A 9 -25.02 32.75 -33.10
C ALA A 9 -25.23 32.58 -31.56
N ARG A 10 -26.11 31.71 -31.10
CA ARG A 10 -26.29 31.47 -29.65
C ARG A 10 -25.26 30.51 -29.06
N ALA A 11 -24.80 29.54 -29.82
CA ALA A 11 -23.75 28.62 -29.39
C ALA A 11 -22.37 29.33 -29.24
N SER A 12 -22.10 30.33 -30.10
CA SER A 12 -20.86 31.11 -30.04
C SER A 12 -20.72 32.04 -28.82
N GLN A 13 -21.81 32.30 -28.08
CA GLN A 13 -21.77 33.13 -26.86
C GLN A 13 -21.76 32.35 -25.56
N VAL A 14 -22.24 31.12 -25.55
CA VAL A 14 -22.35 30.30 -24.32
C VAL A 14 -20.98 29.80 -23.82
N ILE A 15 -20.14 29.34 -24.73
CA ILE A 15 -18.81 28.80 -24.38
C ILE A 15 -17.89 29.90 -23.86
N PRO A 16 -17.73 31.08 -24.56
CA PRO A 16 -16.95 32.21 -24.06
C PRO A 16 -17.43 32.71 -22.68
N MET A 17 -18.74 32.78 -22.47
CA MET A 17 -19.31 33.22 -21.20
C MET A 17 -19.04 32.21 -20.08
N PHE A 18 -19.11 30.90 -20.35
CA PHE A 18 -18.77 29.84 -19.40
C PHE A 18 -17.30 29.90 -19.00
N ILE A 19 -16.38 29.98 -19.98
CA ILE A 19 -14.94 30.05 -19.73
C ILE A 19 -14.57 31.34 -18.97
N SER A 20 -15.17 32.48 -19.31
CA SER A 20 -14.97 33.74 -18.61
C SER A 20 -15.43 33.67 -17.16
N THR A 21 -16.58 33.01 -16.90
CA THR A 21 -17.11 32.82 -15.58
C THR A 21 -16.22 31.86 -14.77
N LEU A 22 -15.76 30.77 -15.38
CA LEU A 22 -14.83 29.83 -14.77
C LEU A 22 -13.52 30.51 -14.36
N LYS A 23 -12.90 31.28 -15.27
CA LYS A 23 -11.68 32.05 -14.99
C LYS A 23 -11.88 33.05 -13.85
N ARG A 24 -13.01 33.75 -13.81
CA ARG A 24 -13.33 34.69 -12.73
C ARG A 24 -13.49 34.02 -11.38
N LEU A 25 -14.20 32.89 -11.33
CA LEU A 25 -14.44 32.15 -10.08
C LEU A 25 -13.13 31.55 -9.55
N THR A 26 -12.34 30.93 -10.41
CA THR A 26 -11.05 30.32 -10.02
C THR A 26 -10.03 31.36 -9.58
N ASN A 27 -9.91 32.50 -10.27
CA ASN A 27 -9.06 33.62 -9.83
C ASN A 27 -9.51 34.19 -8.47
N LYS A 28 -10.84 34.28 -8.22
CA LYS A 28 -11.39 34.74 -6.95
C LYS A 28 -11.04 33.76 -5.81
N THR A 29 -11.13 32.46 -6.07
CA THR A 29 -10.78 31.41 -5.10
C THR A 29 -9.28 31.37 -4.82
N ALA A 30 -8.44 31.56 -5.83
CA ALA A 30 -6.99 31.56 -5.72
C ALA A 30 -6.41 32.86 -5.11
N GLY A 31 -7.21 33.95 -5.03
CA GLY A 31 -6.76 35.24 -4.52
C GLY A 31 -5.84 36.03 -5.46
N HIS A 32 -5.52 35.48 -6.64
CA HIS A 32 -4.70 36.13 -7.68
C HIS A 32 -5.10 35.65 -9.09
N ALA A 33 -4.71 36.40 -10.12
CA ALA A 33 -4.97 36.03 -11.50
C ALA A 33 -3.91 35.03 -11.99
N PHE A 34 -4.29 33.77 -12.14
CA PHE A 34 -3.40 32.76 -12.69
C PHE A 34 -3.75 32.31 -14.11
N TRP A 35 -4.88 32.76 -14.64
CA TRP A 35 -5.24 32.51 -16.01
C TRP A 35 -4.62 33.56 -16.92
N GLN A 36 -4.00 33.11 -18.01
CA GLN A 36 -3.47 33.98 -19.05
C GLN A 36 -4.57 34.85 -19.66
N ARG A 37 -4.26 36.13 -19.98
CA ARG A 37 -5.19 37.01 -20.67
C ARG A 37 -5.33 36.56 -22.13
N GLY A 38 -6.55 36.33 -22.53
CA GLY A 38 -6.88 35.86 -23.88
C GLY A 38 -6.87 34.32 -23.95
N TYR A 39 -7.66 33.77 -24.78
CA TYR A 39 -7.63 32.39 -25.23
C TYR A 39 -8.07 32.41 -26.68
N TYR A 40 -7.52 31.50 -27.47
CA TYR A 40 -7.92 31.37 -28.85
C TYR A 40 -9.02 30.30 -28.91
N ASP A 41 -10.22 30.75 -29.39
CA ASP A 41 -11.27 29.82 -29.78
C ASP A 41 -10.91 29.28 -31.16
N HIS A 42 -10.50 28.03 -31.23
CA HIS A 42 -10.40 27.35 -32.51
C HIS A 42 -11.58 26.41 -32.66
N ILE A 43 -12.49 26.71 -33.57
CA ILE A 43 -13.59 25.82 -33.91
C ILE A 43 -13.04 24.74 -34.82
N ILE A 44 -12.94 23.52 -34.34
CA ILE A 44 -12.56 22.36 -35.15
C ILE A 44 -13.61 22.15 -36.24
N ARG A 45 -13.22 22.33 -37.48
CA ARG A 45 -14.12 22.23 -38.64
C ARG A 45 -13.81 21.06 -39.56
N SER A 46 -12.67 20.42 -39.36
CA SER A 46 -12.22 19.28 -40.15
C SER A 46 -11.45 18.26 -39.31
N PRO A 47 -11.29 17.03 -39.74
CA PRO A 47 -10.40 16.04 -39.12
C PRO A 47 -8.93 16.51 -39.07
N ASP A 48 -8.49 17.32 -40.03
CA ASP A 48 -7.13 17.87 -40.06
C ASP A 48 -6.93 18.94 -38.97
N ASP A 49 -7.92 19.80 -38.74
CA ASP A 49 -7.92 20.75 -37.63
C ASP A 49 -7.84 20.01 -36.27
N TYR A 50 -8.61 18.92 -36.13
CA TYR A 50 -8.61 18.07 -34.93
C TYR A 50 -7.22 17.48 -34.71
N ASN A 51 -6.63 16.84 -35.71
CA ASN A 51 -5.32 16.24 -35.64
C ASN A 51 -4.21 17.23 -35.32
N THR A 52 -4.29 18.44 -35.90
CA THR A 52 -3.33 19.52 -35.68
C THR A 52 -3.39 20.01 -34.23
N ILE A 53 -4.59 20.23 -33.69
CA ILE A 53 -4.78 20.67 -32.30
C ILE A 53 -4.40 19.57 -31.34
N TRP A 54 -4.76 18.28 -31.62
CA TRP A 54 -4.37 17.14 -30.82
C TRP A 54 -2.86 16.97 -30.77
N HIS A 55 -2.18 17.04 -31.89
CA HIS A 55 -0.72 16.98 -31.95
C HIS A 55 -0.05 18.13 -31.18
N TYR A 56 -0.61 19.35 -31.23
CA TYR A 56 -0.13 20.45 -30.40
C TYR A 56 -0.29 20.19 -28.92
N ILE A 57 -1.44 19.66 -28.47
CA ILE A 57 -1.69 19.33 -27.07
C ILE A 57 -0.75 18.21 -26.61
N ASP A 58 -0.56 17.18 -27.40
CA ASP A 58 0.26 16.02 -27.10
C ASP A 58 1.76 16.35 -27.03
N THR A 59 2.24 17.21 -27.91
CA THR A 59 3.66 17.61 -27.97
C THR A 59 4.01 18.83 -27.12
N ASN A 60 3.02 19.56 -26.61
CA ASN A 60 3.24 20.78 -25.82
C ASN A 60 4.06 20.54 -24.53
N PRO A 61 3.86 19.44 -23.76
CA PRO A 61 4.70 19.14 -22.62
C PRO A 61 6.19 18.96 -22.98
N ALA A 62 6.49 18.37 -24.13
CA ALA A 62 7.88 18.17 -24.60
C ALA A 62 8.57 19.48 -25.03
N LYS A 63 7.81 20.51 -25.38
CA LYS A 63 8.29 21.83 -25.79
C LYS A 63 8.21 22.89 -24.69
N TRP A 64 7.70 22.54 -23.54
CA TRP A 64 7.44 23.48 -22.44
C TRP A 64 8.71 24.22 -21.99
N ALA A 65 9.85 23.54 -21.95
CA ALA A 65 11.14 24.18 -21.63
C ALA A 65 11.58 25.27 -22.65
N GLN A 66 10.94 25.33 -23.82
CA GLN A 66 11.18 26.34 -24.88
C GLN A 66 10.14 27.47 -24.86
N ASP A 67 9.12 27.36 -24.00
CA ASP A 67 8.09 28.38 -23.84
C ASP A 67 8.68 29.60 -23.12
N THR A 68 8.43 30.81 -23.65
CA THR A 68 8.89 32.06 -23.02
C THR A 68 8.25 32.36 -21.68
N LEU A 69 7.20 31.58 -21.30
CA LEU A 69 6.52 31.63 -20.00
C LEU A 69 6.97 30.51 -19.09
N TYR A 70 7.91 29.66 -19.52
CA TYR A 70 8.47 28.61 -18.68
C TYR A 70 9.30 29.22 -17.56
N VAL A 71 8.85 29.04 -16.33
CA VAL A 71 9.54 29.46 -15.11
C VAL A 71 10.13 28.20 -14.46
N THR A 72 11.45 28.14 -14.37
CA THR A 72 12.18 27.01 -13.73
C THR A 72 11.90 26.85 -12.25
N ASP A 73 11.36 27.89 -11.62
CA ASP A 73 11.02 27.95 -10.18
C ASP A 73 9.53 27.82 -9.90
N PHE A 74 8.77 27.13 -10.75
CA PHE A 74 7.43 26.71 -10.32
C PHE A 74 7.58 25.74 -9.14
N PRO A 75 7.05 26.08 -7.96
CA PRO A 75 6.91 25.07 -6.92
C PRO A 75 6.06 23.96 -7.51
N ASP A 76 6.56 22.72 -7.45
CA ASP A 76 5.92 21.51 -7.95
C ASP A 76 4.42 21.55 -7.63
N PRO A 77 3.50 21.63 -8.63
CA PRO A 77 2.06 21.72 -8.39
C PRO A 77 1.49 20.47 -7.70
N VAL A 78 2.29 19.41 -7.52
CA VAL A 78 1.98 18.22 -6.74
C VAL A 78 2.36 18.41 -5.26
N ARG A 79 3.11 19.43 -4.90
CA ARG A 79 3.27 19.82 -3.50
C ARG A 79 2.01 20.54 -3.02
N ARG A 80 0.98 19.77 -2.70
CA ARG A 80 -0.06 20.27 -1.80
C ARG A 80 0.61 20.49 -0.45
N PRO A 81 0.52 21.70 0.16
CA PRO A 81 0.84 21.87 1.57
C PRO A 81 -0.08 20.92 2.34
N GLY A 82 0.48 19.89 2.98
CA GLY A 82 -0.28 18.89 3.71
C GLY A 82 -0.13 17.44 3.24
N CYS A 83 0.56 17.15 2.11
CA CYS A 83 0.95 15.77 1.79
C CYS A 83 2.29 15.48 2.47
N CYS A 84 2.25 14.70 3.55
CA CYS A 84 3.37 14.38 4.43
C CYS A 84 4.44 13.53 3.73
N THR A 85 5.35 14.16 2.98
CA THR A 85 6.56 13.49 2.46
C THR A 85 7.78 14.40 2.46
N ASN A 86 7.97 15.22 3.51
CA ASN A 86 9.27 15.75 3.91
C ASN A 86 9.13 16.34 5.32
N LYS A 87 10.17 16.21 6.14
CA LYS A 87 10.30 16.76 7.49
C LYS A 87 10.32 18.32 7.56
N GLU A 88 9.42 18.98 6.86
CA GLU A 88 8.97 20.30 7.28
C GLU A 88 7.88 20.04 8.31
N VAL A 89 8.18 20.27 9.56
CA VAL A 89 7.22 20.32 10.66
C VAL A 89 6.21 21.39 10.27
N THR A 90 5.14 20.96 9.57
CA THR A 90 4.00 21.85 9.33
C THR A 90 3.45 22.23 10.68
N LYS A 91 3.55 23.51 11.02
CA LYS A 91 3.06 24.04 12.29
C LYS A 91 1.61 23.57 12.47
N MET A 92 1.37 22.73 13.48
CA MET A 92 0.04 22.22 13.77
C MET A 92 -0.92 23.39 13.99
N SER A 93 -2.16 23.25 13.57
CA SER A 93 -3.17 24.28 13.81
C SER A 93 -3.41 24.41 15.31
N ARG A 94 -3.80 25.59 15.77
CA ARG A 94 -4.17 25.82 17.18
C ARG A 94 -5.37 25.00 17.67
N TYR A 95 -6.07 24.35 16.75
CA TYR A 95 -7.25 23.52 17.03
C TYR A 95 -6.91 22.04 17.15
N PHE A 96 -5.68 21.63 16.83
CA PHE A 96 -5.27 20.25 16.94
C PHE A 96 -5.24 19.82 18.41
N THR A 97 -5.75 18.62 18.71
CA THR A 97 -5.86 18.16 20.10
C THR A 97 -4.48 17.93 20.71
N LYS A 98 -4.32 18.26 21.98
CA LYS A 98 -3.04 18.09 22.68
C LYS A 98 -2.62 16.63 22.81
N THR A 99 -3.57 15.72 22.90
CA THR A 99 -3.34 14.27 23.00
C THR A 99 -2.67 13.70 21.77
N LEU A 100 -2.92 14.26 20.59
CA LEU A 100 -2.32 13.84 19.33
C LEU A 100 -1.16 14.75 18.89
N ALA A 101 -0.78 15.72 19.70
CA ALA A 101 0.25 16.71 19.31
C ALA A 101 1.64 16.08 19.05
N ALA A 102 1.93 14.92 19.65
CA ALA A 102 3.17 14.17 19.47
C ALA A 102 3.07 13.08 18.38
N LEU A 103 1.90 12.92 17.74
CA LEU A 103 1.69 11.86 16.74
C LEU A 103 2.60 12.07 15.53
N GLU A 104 3.48 11.11 15.28
CA GLU A 104 4.29 11.04 14.05
C GLU A 104 3.61 10.11 13.05
N PRO A 105 3.15 10.63 11.89
CA PRO A 105 2.48 9.80 10.90
C PRO A 105 3.44 8.81 10.25
N TYR A 106 2.90 7.67 9.81
CA TYR A 106 3.64 6.68 9.02
C TYR A 106 4.29 7.31 7.78
N THR A 107 5.55 6.98 7.54
CA THR A 107 6.29 7.45 6.36
C THR A 107 6.31 6.37 5.28
N PRO A 108 5.48 6.49 4.23
CA PRO A 108 5.46 5.53 3.14
C PRO A 108 6.74 5.57 2.30
N GLY A 109 6.93 4.56 1.45
CA GLY A 109 7.98 4.57 0.44
C GLY A 109 7.79 5.73 -0.55
N GLU A 110 8.89 6.27 -1.05
CA GLU A 110 8.87 7.35 -2.04
C GLU A 110 8.09 6.95 -3.29
N GLN A 111 7.27 7.88 -3.81
CA GLN A 111 6.47 7.68 -5.02
C GLN A 111 6.85 8.73 -6.06
N LEU A 112 7.95 8.49 -6.78
CA LEU A 112 8.36 9.31 -7.91
C LEU A 112 7.54 8.95 -9.16
N LYS A 113 7.23 9.97 -9.95
CA LYS A 113 6.62 9.81 -11.27
C LYS A 113 7.66 10.19 -12.33
N LEU A 114 8.54 9.27 -12.64
CA LEU A 114 9.55 9.44 -13.69
C LEU A 114 9.27 8.44 -14.82
N PRO A 115 9.50 8.80 -16.09
CA PRO A 115 9.49 7.84 -17.18
C PRO A 115 10.57 6.77 -16.90
N ASP A 116 10.31 5.53 -17.28
CA ASP A 116 11.22 4.39 -17.15
C ASP A 116 11.69 4.06 -15.72
N LEU A 117 10.88 4.44 -14.72
CA LEU A 117 11.17 4.18 -13.32
C LEU A 117 11.03 2.68 -12.99
N VAL A 118 12.08 2.09 -12.44
CA VAL A 118 12.03 0.75 -11.83
C VAL A 118 11.72 0.89 -10.35
N LYS A 119 10.47 0.57 -9.96
CA LYS A 119 9.96 0.78 -8.60
C LYS A 119 10.05 -0.50 -7.77
N LEU A 120 11.10 -0.62 -6.94
CA LEU A 120 11.39 -1.78 -6.10
C LEU A 120 11.44 -1.39 -4.59
N ASN A 121 10.60 -0.45 -4.15
CA ASN A 121 10.69 0.15 -2.81
C ASN A 121 9.47 -0.03 -1.92
N ALA A 122 8.33 -0.49 -2.45
CA ALA A 122 7.06 -0.51 -1.70
C ALA A 122 6.41 -1.90 -1.59
N ASN A 123 7.14 -2.96 -1.95
CA ASN A 123 6.69 -4.35 -1.87
C ASN A 123 5.39 -4.60 -2.67
N GLU A 124 5.21 -3.85 -3.77
CA GLU A 124 4.11 -4.05 -4.70
C GLU A 124 4.38 -5.27 -5.57
N ASN A 125 3.33 -5.92 -6.05
CA ASN A 125 3.45 -7.00 -7.01
C ASN A 125 3.74 -6.41 -8.40
N PRO A 126 4.75 -6.90 -9.14
CA PRO A 126 5.11 -6.34 -10.44
C PRO A 126 4.17 -6.77 -11.58
N TYR A 127 3.32 -7.75 -11.34
CA TYR A 127 2.36 -8.23 -12.32
C TYR A 127 1.01 -7.50 -12.21
N PRO A 128 0.26 -7.34 -13.30
CA PRO A 128 -1.08 -6.74 -13.26
C PRO A 128 -2.06 -7.58 -12.42
N PRO A 129 -3.22 -7.04 -12.06
CA PRO A 129 -4.30 -7.83 -11.48
C PRO A 129 -4.73 -8.99 -12.38
N ALA A 130 -5.36 -10.01 -11.79
CA ALA A 130 -5.91 -11.15 -12.52
C ALA A 130 -6.82 -10.70 -13.68
N PRO A 131 -6.80 -11.40 -14.84
CA PRO A 131 -7.49 -10.97 -16.06
C PRO A 131 -8.98 -10.64 -15.88
N GLY A 132 -9.68 -11.36 -14.99
CA GLY A 132 -11.11 -11.15 -14.68
C GLY A 132 -11.42 -9.86 -13.93
N VAL A 133 -10.43 -9.27 -13.25
CA VAL A 133 -10.62 -8.09 -12.38
C VAL A 133 -11.16 -6.89 -13.14
N ALA A 134 -10.62 -6.59 -14.33
CA ALA A 134 -11.05 -5.44 -15.11
C ALA A 134 -12.54 -5.53 -15.50
N ALA A 135 -13.01 -6.70 -15.91
CA ALA A 135 -14.41 -6.94 -16.27
C ALA A 135 -15.32 -6.85 -15.05
N ALA A 136 -14.92 -7.43 -13.91
CA ALA A 136 -15.66 -7.37 -12.66
C ALA A 136 -15.84 -5.91 -12.16
N VAL A 137 -14.78 -5.12 -12.18
CA VAL A 137 -14.82 -3.70 -11.83
C VAL A 137 -15.74 -2.92 -12.77
N ALA A 138 -15.60 -3.11 -14.09
CA ALA A 138 -16.48 -2.46 -15.07
C ALA A 138 -17.95 -2.83 -14.87
N GLY A 139 -18.25 -4.08 -14.54
CA GLY A 139 -19.60 -4.55 -14.20
C GLY A 139 -20.19 -3.93 -12.93
N ALA A 140 -19.34 -3.55 -11.97
CA ALA A 140 -19.77 -2.92 -10.72
C ALA A 140 -20.03 -1.41 -10.86
N VAL A 141 -19.48 -0.74 -11.86
CA VAL A 141 -19.58 0.73 -12.08
C VAL A 141 -21.04 1.24 -12.07
N PRO A 142 -22.02 0.59 -12.78
CA PRO A 142 -23.41 1.07 -12.76
C PRO A 142 -24.05 1.08 -11.36
N GLY A 143 -23.53 0.24 -10.44
CA GLY A 143 -23.98 0.15 -9.05
C GLY A 143 -23.48 1.26 -8.12
N LEU A 144 -22.50 2.08 -8.54
CA LEU A 144 -21.84 3.10 -7.70
C LEU A 144 -22.81 4.18 -7.15
N ARG A 145 -23.99 4.33 -7.68
CA ARG A 145 -25.05 5.21 -7.14
C ARG A 145 -25.63 4.72 -5.80
N LEU A 146 -25.33 3.49 -5.42
CA LEU A 146 -25.78 2.85 -4.19
C LEU A 146 -24.56 2.61 -3.27
N TYR A 147 -24.82 2.49 -1.98
CA TYR A 147 -23.81 2.00 -1.05
C TYR A 147 -23.36 0.58 -1.42
N SER A 148 -22.13 0.23 -1.05
CA SER A 148 -21.61 -1.13 -1.16
C SER A 148 -22.39 -2.11 -0.26
N ASP A 149 -22.20 -3.42 -0.49
CA ASP A 149 -22.71 -4.43 0.43
C ASP A 149 -22.05 -4.26 1.81
N LEU A 150 -22.88 -4.01 2.82
CA LEU A 150 -22.48 -3.79 4.21
C LEU A 150 -21.77 -5.00 4.83
N THR A 151 -22.17 -6.20 4.41
CA THR A 151 -21.67 -7.48 4.93
C THR A 151 -20.54 -8.05 4.10
N GLU A 152 -20.22 -7.45 2.97
CA GLU A 152 -19.25 -7.96 1.98
C GLU A 152 -19.45 -9.47 1.67
N ALA A 153 -20.72 -9.93 1.63
CA ALA A 153 -21.07 -11.36 1.64
C ALA A 153 -20.36 -12.18 0.55
N ALA A 154 -20.31 -11.67 -0.68
CA ALA A 154 -19.64 -12.34 -1.79
C ALA A 154 -18.11 -12.43 -1.55
N LEU A 155 -17.50 -11.36 -1.03
CA LEU A 155 -16.08 -11.31 -0.72
C LEU A 155 -15.74 -12.23 0.45
N CYS A 156 -16.49 -12.17 1.55
CA CYS A 156 -16.31 -13.07 2.70
C CYS A 156 -16.44 -14.55 2.27
N ALA A 157 -17.41 -14.88 1.41
CA ALA A 157 -17.55 -16.24 0.90
C ALA A 157 -16.36 -16.69 0.02
N ALA A 158 -15.82 -15.80 -0.82
CA ALA A 158 -14.65 -16.10 -1.63
C ALA A 158 -13.39 -16.35 -0.77
N ILE A 159 -13.13 -15.47 0.20
CA ILE A 159 -12.02 -15.59 1.15
C ILE A 159 -12.18 -16.87 2.00
N ALA A 160 -13.38 -17.14 2.50
CA ALA A 160 -13.66 -18.32 3.32
C ALA A 160 -13.35 -19.63 2.58
N ARG A 161 -13.72 -19.71 1.28
CA ARG A 161 -13.35 -20.86 0.43
C ARG A 161 -11.83 -21.01 0.29
N HIS A 162 -11.12 -19.91 0.04
CA HIS A 162 -9.66 -19.91 -0.09
C HIS A 162 -8.97 -20.33 1.22
N CYS A 163 -9.40 -19.79 2.35
CA CYS A 163 -8.84 -20.07 3.68
C CYS A 163 -9.35 -21.40 4.28
N GLY A 164 -10.35 -22.04 3.67
CA GLY A 164 -10.97 -23.27 4.18
C GLY A 164 -11.70 -23.06 5.51
N VAL A 165 -12.32 -21.89 5.74
CA VAL A 165 -13.10 -21.53 6.93
C VAL A 165 -14.55 -21.19 6.53
N GLN A 166 -15.37 -20.74 7.49
CA GLN A 166 -16.73 -20.26 7.19
C GLN A 166 -16.74 -18.75 7.00
N PRO A 167 -17.70 -18.17 6.27
CA PRO A 167 -17.80 -16.72 6.08
C PRO A 167 -17.87 -15.92 7.39
N GLU A 168 -18.42 -16.49 8.46
CA GLU A 168 -18.53 -15.89 9.79
C GLU A 168 -17.16 -15.72 10.49
N ASN A 169 -16.13 -16.40 9.97
CA ASN A 169 -14.75 -16.26 10.44
C ASN A 169 -14.01 -15.09 9.78
N ILE A 170 -14.64 -14.36 8.82
CA ILE A 170 -13.98 -13.35 8.00
C ILE A 170 -14.49 -11.95 8.35
N LEU A 171 -13.56 -11.01 8.46
CA LEU A 171 -13.86 -9.58 8.45
C LEU A 171 -12.99 -8.90 7.41
N CYS A 172 -13.64 -8.16 6.47
CA CYS A 172 -12.94 -7.41 5.45
C CYS A 172 -12.73 -5.95 5.88
N GLY A 173 -11.59 -5.38 5.45
CA GLY A 173 -11.20 -4.01 5.73
C GLY A 173 -10.62 -3.30 4.52
N ASN A 174 -10.49 -1.98 4.64
CA ASN A 174 -9.85 -1.13 3.62
C ASN A 174 -8.32 -1.26 3.67
N GLY A 175 -7.82 -2.45 3.35
CA GLY A 175 -6.46 -2.93 3.56
C GLY A 175 -6.28 -3.56 4.94
N SER A 176 -5.21 -4.35 5.10
CA SER A 176 -4.85 -4.94 6.40
C SER A 176 -4.63 -3.87 7.50
N ASP A 177 -4.24 -2.66 7.11
CA ASP A 177 -4.09 -1.53 8.04
C ASP A 177 -5.37 -1.24 8.83
N GLU A 178 -6.55 -1.28 8.15
CA GLU A 178 -7.83 -1.10 8.84
C GLU A 178 -8.20 -2.32 9.69
N ASN A 179 -7.90 -3.54 9.24
CA ASN A 179 -8.12 -4.73 10.05
C ASN A 179 -7.29 -4.70 11.35
N LEU A 180 -6.02 -4.27 11.28
CA LEU A 180 -5.17 -4.04 12.45
C LEU A 180 -5.76 -2.96 13.36
N LEU A 181 -6.19 -1.82 12.80
CA LEU A 181 -6.84 -0.76 13.56
C LEU A 181 -8.06 -1.26 14.32
N LEU A 182 -8.93 -2.04 13.65
CA LEU A 182 -10.15 -2.59 14.25
C LEU A 182 -9.83 -3.61 15.36
N ALA A 183 -8.83 -4.49 15.15
CA ALA A 183 -8.38 -5.44 16.14
C ALA A 183 -7.81 -4.74 17.38
N LEU A 184 -6.90 -3.78 17.19
CA LEU A 184 -6.30 -3.05 18.30
C LEU A 184 -7.35 -2.21 19.05
N ARG A 185 -8.31 -1.63 18.34
CA ARG A 185 -9.39 -0.88 18.95
C ARG A 185 -10.37 -1.74 19.74
N ALA A 186 -10.53 -3.01 19.36
CA ALA A 186 -11.39 -3.96 20.06
C ALA A 186 -10.72 -4.56 21.29
N PHE A 187 -9.41 -4.83 21.24
CA PHE A 187 -8.72 -5.68 22.21
C PHE A 187 -7.56 -5.01 22.95
N CYS A 188 -7.31 -3.70 22.70
CA CYS A 188 -6.34 -2.90 23.41
C CYS A 188 -6.96 -1.60 23.91
N ASP A 189 -6.47 -1.12 25.06
CA ASP A 189 -6.80 0.18 25.63
C ASP A 189 -5.64 0.68 26.51
N GLU A 190 -5.86 1.69 27.34
CA GLU A 190 -4.86 2.26 28.25
C GLU A 190 -4.33 1.24 29.30
N THR A 191 -5.06 0.13 29.54
CA THR A 191 -4.74 -0.91 30.51
C THR A 191 -4.35 -2.25 29.87
N HIS A 192 -4.59 -2.40 28.57
CA HIS A 192 -4.27 -3.57 27.77
C HIS A 192 -3.26 -3.18 26.68
N PRO A 193 -1.94 -3.27 26.98
CA PRO A 193 -0.88 -2.87 26.08
C PRO A 193 -0.76 -3.80 24.86
N LEU A 194 -0.03 -3.30 23.83
CA LEU A 194 0.36 -4.11 22.69
C LEU A 194 1.82 -4.49 22.77
N ALA A 195 2.12 -5.79 22.74
CA ALA A 195 3.47 -6.33 22.63
C ALA A 195 3.85 -6.61 21.18
N PHE A 196 5.00 -6.11 20.73
CA PHE A 196 5.52 -6.33 19.37
C PHE A 196 7.06 -6.16 19.32
N ALA A 197 7.68 -6.66 18.23
CA ALA A 197 9.11 -6.55 18.04
C ALA A 197 9.57 -5.12 17.73
N ASP A 198 10.79 -4.73 18.17
CA ASP A 198 11.38 -3.40 17.89
C ASP A 198 11.70 -3.20 16.40
N ILE A 199 12.00 -4.28 15.67
CA ILE A 199 12.24 -4.26 14.23
C ILE A 199 11.17 -5.10 13.54
N THR A 200 10.08 -4.43 13.17
CA THR A 200 8.91 -5.03 12.52
C THR A 200 8.17 -3.98 11.68
N TYR A 201 6.91 -4.20 11.33
CA TYR A 201 6.10 -3.25 10.58
C TYR A 201 5.90 -1.96 11.38
N SER A 202 6.50 -0.87 10.89
CA SER A 202 6.55 0.42 11.58
C SER A 202 5.19 1.13 11.73
N PHE A 203 4.10 0.51 11.32
CA PHE A 203 2.75 1.02 11.51
C PHE A 203 2.16 0.66 12.88
N TYR A 204 2.64 -0.39 13.54
CA TYR A 204 2.14 -0.77 14.88
C TYR A 204 2.33 0.33 15.92
N PRO A 205 3.53 0.92 16.10
CA PRO A 205 3.69 2.04 17.03
C PRO A 205 2.83 3.26 16.65
N VAL A 206 2.64 3.53 15.34
CA VAL A 206 1.76 4.64 14.90
C VAL A 206 0.31 4.40 15.30
N LEU A 207 -0.18 3.17 15.21
CA LEU A 207 -1.52 2.81 15.70
C LEU A 207 -1.63 2.92 17.22
N CYS A 208 -0.60 2.48 17.96
CA CYS A 208 -0.58 2.62 19.42
C CYS A 208 -0.65 4.09 19.85
N ASP A 209 0.16 4.95 19.23
CA ASP A 209 0.16 6.40 19.50
C ASP A 209 -1.21 7.03 19.15
N LEU A 210 -1.79 6.66 18.02
CA LEU A 210 -3.10 7.14 17.57
C LEU A 210 -4.23 6.74 18.55
N LEU A 211 -4.17 5.52 19.06
CA LEU A 211 -5.20 4.92 19.92
C LEU A 211 -4.91 5.05 21.43
N HIS A 212 -3.77 5.64 21.81
CA HIS A 212 -3.28 5.76 23.18
C HIS A 212 -3.08 4.41 23.88
N ILE A 213 -2.59 3.41 23.14
CA ILE A 213 -2.29 2.08 23.64
C ILE A 213 -0.84 2.06 24.16
N PRO A 214 -0.58 1.61 25.39
CA PRO A 214 0.78 1.42 25.89
C PRO A 214 1.53 0.38 25.03
N GLN A 215 2.82 0.64 24.76
CA GLN A 215 3.64 -0.20 23.92
C GLN A 215 4.60 -1.04 24.76
N HIS A 216 4.59 -2.36 24.55
CA HIS A 216 5.61 -3.26 25.04
C HIS A 216 6.50 -3.71 23.87
N VAL A 217 7.63 -3.04 23.69
CA VAL A 217 8.54 -3.27 22.57
C VAL A 217 9.58 -4.31 22.96
N ILE A 218 9.58 -5.44 22.25
CA ILE A 218 10.46 -6.60 22.51
C ILE A 218 11.60 -6.62 21.50
N PRO A 219 12.87 -6.52 21.92
CA PRO A 219 14.00 -6.51 20.99
C PRO A 219 14.18 -7.85 20.29
N VAL A 220 14.37 -7.78 18.95
CA VAL A 220 14.82 -8.92 18.15
C VAL A 220 16.30 -9.21 18.42
N GLU A 221 16.73 -10.44 18.15
CA GLU A 221 18.11 -10.87 18.31
C GLU A 221 19.08 -10.11 17.35
N GLU A 222 20.39 -10.31 17.51
CA GLU A 222 21.38 -9.62 16.67
C GLU A 222 21.25 -9.97 15.18
N ASP A 223 20.82 -11.21 14.88
CA ASP A 223 20.58 -11.69 13.52
C ASP A 223 19.16 -11.39 13.01
N PHE A 224 18.41 -10.55 13.72
CA PHE A 224 17.01 -10.17 13.46
C PHE A 224 15.98 -11.26 13.69
N SER A 225 16.34 -12.42 14.21
CA SER A 225 15.38 -13.46 14.59
C SER A 225 14.51 -13.00 15.76
N LEU A 226 13.27 -13.52 15.80
CA LEU A 226 12.36 -13.33 16.92
C LEU A 226 12.56 -14.48 17.92
N ASP A 227 12.93 -14.15 19.14
CA ASP A 227 12.87 -15.12 20.24
C ASP A 227 11.43 -15.15 20.78
N LEU A 228 10.63 -16.09 20.28
CA LEU A 228 9.22 -16.21 20.65
C LEU A 228 9.01 -16.62 22.12
N SER A 229 10.05 -17.12 22.81
CA SER A 229 9.94 -17.40 24.25
C SER A 229 9.68 -16.14 25.10
N LYS A 230 10.11 -14.98 24.61
CA LYS A 230 9.84 -13.67 25.23
C LYS A 230 8.37 -13.24 25.17
N TYR A 231 7.56 -13.91 24.36
CA TYR A 231 6.13 -13.66 24.21
C TYR A 231 5.25 -14.61 25.01
N HIS A 232 5.85 -15.59 25.72
CA HIS A 232 5.09 -16.57 26.51
C HIS A 232 4.57 -15.96 27.81
N GLY A 233 3.27 -16.10 28.06
CA GLY A 233 2.65 -15.69 29.33
C GLY A 233 2.67 -14.20 29.62
N LEU A 234 2.72 -13.35 28.59
CA LEU A 234 2.74 -11.89 28.76
C LEU A 234 1.41 -11.34 29.31
N ASN A 235 0.29 -12.02 29.01
CA ASN A 235 -1.06 -11.53 29.33
C ASN A 235 -1.37 -10.13 28.75
N GLU A 236 -0.79 -9.86 27.59
CA GLU A 236 -0.95 -8.64 26.80
C GLU A 236 -1.42 -9.01 25.40
N THR A 237 -2.07 -8.09 24.67
CA THR A 237 -2.29 -8.32 23.25
C THR A 237 -0.95 -8.35 22.52
N ILE A 238 -0.73 -9.35 21.68
CA ILE A 238 0.54 -9.58 20.98
C ILE A 238 0.30 -9.42 19.48
N VAL A 239 1.19 -8.74 18.75
CA VAL A 239 1.24 -8.79 17.29
C VAL A 239 2.58 -9.32 16.80
N ILE A 240 2.52 -10.32 15.92
CA ILE A 240 3.68 -10.96 15.28
C ILE A 240 3.49 -10.84 13.77
N ALA A 241 4.36 -10.08 13.11
CA ALA A 241 4.42 -10.08 11.64
C ALA A 241 5.12 -11.38 11.17
N ASN A 242 4.43 -12.18 10.37
CA ASN A 242 4.94 -13.48 9.92
C ASN A 242 4.59 -13.75 8.43
N PRO A 243 5.54 -13.67 7.50
CA PRO A 243 6.97 -13.31 7.68
C PRO A 243 7.18 -11.85 8.13
N ASN A 244 8.21 -11.62 8.95
CA ASN A 244 8.49 -10.28 9.47
C ASN A 244 9.00 -9.31 8.39
N ALA A 245 8.59 -8.07 8.44
CA ALA A 245 9.08 -6.99 7.60
C ALA A 245 9.76 -5.91 8.47
N PRO A 246 11.00 -5.49 8.18
CA PRO A 246 11.73 -5.69 6.93
C PRO A 246 12.66 -6.91 6.88
N THR A 247 12.75 -7.72 7.93
CA THR A 247 13.79 -8.75 8.11
C THR A 247 13.60 -9.99 7.24
N THR A 248 12.41 -10.20 6.66
CA THR A 248 12.00 -11.31 5.78
C THR A 248 11.88 -12.69 6.44
N LEU A 249 12.17 -12.78 7.72
CA LEU A 249 12.22 -14.04 8.45
C LEU A 249 10.83 -14.57 8.76
N LEU A 250 10.69 -15.89 8.59
CA LEU A 250 9.47 -16.65 8.88
C LEU A 250 9.64 -17.41 10.21
N GLN A 251 8.62 -17.34 11.06
CA GLN A 251 8.51 -18.18 12.24
C GLN A 251 7.69 -19.44 11.92
N PRO A 252 8.08 -20.61 12.42
CA PRO A 252 7.28 -21.82 12.27
C PRO A 252 5.91 -21.67 12.93
N VAL A 253 4.86 -22.21 12.32
CA VAL A 253 3.49 -22.20 12.86
C VAL A 253 3.45 -22.79 14.28
N ALA A 254 4.18 -23.88 14.53
CA ALA A 254 4.25 -24.52 15.86
C ALA A 254 4.82 -23.58 16.94
N ALA A 255 5.76 -22.70 16.61
CA ALA A 255 6.32 -21.75 17.56
C ALA A 255 5.33 -20.62 17.86
N ILE A 256 4.56 -20.16 16.85
CA ILE A 256 3.46 -19.20 17.06
C ILE A 256 2.33 -19.86 17.85
N GLU A 257 2.00 -21.11 17.58
CA GLU A 257 1.01 -21.87 18.33
C GLU A 257 1.35 -21.93 19.82
N GLU A 258 2.63 -22.06 20.17
CA GLU A 258 3.06 -22.05 21.57
C GLU A 258 2.84 -20.68 22.23
N VAL A 259 3.06 -19.57 21.49
CA VAL A 259 2.70 -18.23 21.99
C VAL A 259 1.19 -18.13 22.24
N VAL A 260 0.36 -18.58 21.30
CA VAL A 260 -1.11 -18.59 21.46
C VAL A 260 -1.51 -19.38 22.69
N ARG A 261 -0.98 -20.58 22.84
CA ARG A 261 -1.30 -21.52 23.95
C ARG A 261 -0.89 -20.98 25.33
N THR A 262 0.20 -20.23 25.40
CA THR A 262 0.73 -19.70 26.67
C THR A 262 0.12 -18.35 27.06
N ASN A 263 -0.74 -17.76 26.20
CA ASN A 263 -1.47 -16.51 26.44
C ASN A 263 -3.00 -16.72 26.29
N PRO A 264 -3.63 -17.64 27.03
CA PRO A 264 -5.03 -18.01 26.79
C PRO A 264 -6.03 -16.88 27.03
N ASP A 265 -5.68 -15.90 27.84
CA ASP A 265 -6.54 -14.76 28.20
C ASP A 265 -6.19 -13.48 27.42
N SER A 266 -5.36 -13.60 26.36
CA SER A 266 -4.90 -12.47 25.57
C SER A 266 -4.95 -12.78 24.08
N ILE A 267 -5.22 -11.77 23.27
CA ILE A 267 -5.28 -11.92 21.82
C ILE A 267 -3.87 -11.98 21.22
N VAL A 268 -3.65 -12.94 20.32
CA VAL A 268 -2.46 -13.02 19.46
C VAL A 268 -2.85 -12.71 18.03
N ILE A 269 -2.34 -11.61 17.50
CA ILE A 269 -2.52 -11.17 16.12
C ILE A 269 -1.31 -11.63 15.31
N VAL A 270 -1.55 -12.41 14.25
CA VAL A 270 -0.51 -12.81 13.30
C VAL A 270 -0.72 -12.02 12.01
N ASP A 271 0.19 -11.08 11.72
CA ASP A 271 0.14 -10.28 10.50
C ASP A 271 0.86 -11.02 9.37
N GLU A 272 0.07 -11.61 8.51
CA GLU A 272 0.49 -12.46 7.39
C GLU A 272 0.49 -11.72 6.05
N ALA A 273 0.84 -10.43 6.02
CA ALA A 273 0.83 -9.65 4.78
C ALA A 273 1.68 -10.23 3.64
N TYR A 274 2.62 -11.12 3.93
CA TYR A 274 3.53 -11.74 2.96
C TYR A 274 3.49 -13.26 2.93
N ILE A 275 2.56 -13.89 3.62
CA ILE A 275 2.56 -15.33 3.87
C ILE A 275 2.55 -16.18 2.61
N ASP A 276 1.88 -15.74 1.56
CA ASP A 276 1.75 -16.47 0.29
C ASP A 276 3.08 -16.72 -0.42
N PHE A 277 4.12 -15.94 -0.09
CA PHE A 277 5.49 -16.12 -0.61
C PHE A 277 6.34 -17.07 0.23
N ALA A 278 5.83 -17.55 1.36
CA ALA A 278 6.53 -18.45 2.28
C ALA A 278 6.23 -19.95 2.02
N GLY A 279 5.17 -20.22 1.28
CA GLY A 279 4.73 -21.58 0.95
C GLY A 279 3.39 -21.98 1.59
N PRO A 280 2.79 -23.08 1.13
CA PRO A 280 1.40 -23.39 1.42
C PRO A 280 1.09 -23.72 2.90
N ASP A 281 2.09 -24.24 3.64
CA ASP A 281 1.90 -24.69 5.03
C ASP A 281 2.37 -23.64 6.07
N ALA A 282 2.67 -22.42 5.63
CA ALA A 282 3.25 -21.41 6.48
C ALA A 282 2.20 -20.58 7.26
N SER A 283 0.93 -20.57 6.81
CA SER A 283 -0.13 -19.75 7.41
C SER A 283 -0.63 -20.28 8.74
N CYS A 284 -0.87 -19.37 9.68
CA CYS A 284 -1.49 -19.61 10.97
C CYS A 284 -3.03 -19.66 10.92
N VAL A 285 -3.66 -19.51 9.75
CA VAL A 285 -5.12 -19.64 9.63
C VAL A 285 -5.69 -20.92 10.27
N PRO A 286 -5.06 -22.11 10.17
CA PRO A 286 -5.55 -23.31 10.87
C PRO A 286 -5.67 -23.17 12.38
N LEU A 287 -4.88 -22.29 13.02
CA LEU A 287 -4.94 -22.05 14.46
C LEU A 287 -6.25 -21.39 14.89
N THR A 288 -6.89 -20.61 14.01
CA THR A 288 -8.19 -19.96 14.31
C THR A 288 -9.34 -20.94 14.52
N LYS A 289 -9.18 -22.19 14.07
CA LYS A 289 -10.14 -23.28 14.32
C LYS A 289 -9.88 -24.00 15.64
N LYS A 290 -8.69 -23.86 16.18
CA LYS A 290 -8.21 -24.58 17.38
C LYS A 290 -8.24 -23.70 18.62
N TYR A 291 -8.03 -22.40 18.45
CA TYR A 291 -7.93 -21.41 19.51
C TYR A 291 -8.90 -20.26 19.27
N ASP A 292 -9.48 -19.71 20.32
CA ASP A 292 -10.44 -18.61 20.27
C ASP A 292 -9.79 -17.23 20.44
N ASN A 293 -8.49 -17.20 20.75
CA ASN A 293 -7.71 -15.98 21.02
C ASN A 293 -6.72 -15.61 19.91
N VAL A 294 -6.87 -16.13 18.68
CA VAL A 294 -5.97 -15.84 17.56
C VAL A 294 -6.71 -15.11 16.43
N ILE A 295 -6.07 -14.07 15.90
CA ILE A 295 -6.51 -13.31 14.72
C ILE A 295 -5.40 -13.35 13.69
N VAL A 296 -5.68 -13.84 12.48
CA VAL A 296 -4.75 -13.82 11.35
C VAL A 296 -5.16 -12.72 10.40
N VAL A 297 -4.25 -11.79 10.09
CA VAL A 297 -4.50 -10.64 9.21
C VAL A 297 -3.77 -10.82 7.89
N GLN A 298 -4.48 -10.70 6.77
CA GLN A 298 -3.94 -10.85 5.42
C GLN A 298 -4.36 -9.68 4.50
N THR A 299 -3.75 -9.57 3.31
CA THR A 299 -3.97 -8.44 2.41
C THR A 299 -3.95 -8.86 0.94
N PHE A 300 -4.79 -8.23 0.13
CA PHE A 300 -4.74 -8.33 -1.33
C PHE A 300 -3.63 -7.47 -1.97
N SER A 301 -2.95 -6.66 -1.17
CA SER A 301 -1.98 -5.67 -1.67
C SER A 301 -0.69 -6.29 -2.22
N LYS A 302 -0.38 -7.56 -1.89
CA LYS A 302 0.91 -8.19 -2.19
C LYS A 302 0.75 -9.32 -3.21
N SER A 303 0.27 -10.46 -2.79
CA SER A 303 0.14 -11.67 -3.62
C SER A 303 -0.98 -11.58 -4.67
N HIS A 304 -2.07 -10.91 -4.35
CA HIS A 304 -3.24 -10.76 -5.25
C HIS A 304 -3.19 -9.52 -6.18
N ASN A 305 -2.06 -8.82 -6.28
CA ASN A 305 -1.82 -7.72 -7.24
C ASN A 305 -2.78 -6.52 -7.10
N LEU A 306 -3.37 -6.29 -5.92
CA LEU A 306 -4.43 -5.30 -5.69
C LEU A 306 -4.05 -4.21 -4.66
N ALA A 307 -2.79 -3.80 -4.59
CA ALA A 307 -2.35 -2.75 -3.67
C ALA A 307 -3.19 -1.46 -3.78
N GLY A 308 -3.57 -1.08 -5.01
CA GLY A 308 -4.39 0.10 -5.29
C GLY A 308 -5.87 -0.05 -4.94
N ALA A 309 -6.39 -1.28 -4.85
CA ALA A 309 -7.79 -1.53 -4.50
C ALA A 309 -8.06 -1.41 -2.99
N ARG A 310 -7.00 -1.43 -2.15
CA ARG A 310 -7.12 -1.30 -0.70
C ARG A 310 -8.09 -2.31 -0.08
N VAL A 311 -7.81 -3.60 -0.24
CA VAL A 311 -8.57 -4.68 0.41
C VAL A 311 -7.64 -5.52 1.28
N GLY A 312 -8.07 -5.79 2.49
CA GLY A 312 -7.47 -6.74 3.42
C GLY A 312 -8.56 -7.48 4.18
N PHE A 313 -8.18 -8.51 4.89
CA PHE A 313 -9.11 -9.26 5.72
C PHE A 313 -8.41 -9.85 6.94
N CYS A 314 -9.20 -10.24 7.92
CA CYS A 314 -8.73 -11.11 8.97
C CYS A 314 -9.60 -12.35 9.10
N VAL A 315 -8.99 -13.40 9.63
CA VAL A 315 -9.61 -14.68 9.95
C VAL A 315 -9.49 -14.89 11.45
N ALA A 316 -10.61 -15.15 12.12
CA ALA A 316 -10.64 -15.39 13.57
C ALA A 316 -11.87 -16.22 13.98
N ASN A 317 -11.97 -16.52 15.26
CA ASN A 317 -13.20 -17.05 15.86
C ASN A 317 -14.37 -16.08 15.59
N PRO A 318 -15.61 -16.57 15.30
CA PRO A 318 -16.77 -15.73 15.04
C PRO A 318 -17.10 -14.71 16.13
N GLU A 319 -16.81 -14.99 17.39
CA GLU A 319 -17.03 -14.05 18.51
C GLU A 319 -16.10 -12.83 18.37
N LEU A 320 -14.81 -13.03 18.06
CA LEU A 320 -13.86 -11.96 17.83
C LEU A 320 -14.25 -11.14 16.58
N ILE A 321 -14.70 -11.81 15.51
CA ILE A 321 -15.21 -11.15 14.31
C ILE A 321 -16.44 -10.29 14.64
N ALA A 322 -17.35 -10.76 15.49
CA ALA A 322 -18.51 -10.00 15.91
C ALA A 322 -18.12 -8.74 16.71
N ASP A 323 -17.14 -8.82 17.60
CA ASP A 323 -16.64 -7.67 18.36
C ASP A 323 -15.96 -6.65 17.45
N MET A 324 -15.11 -7.09 16.53
CA MET A 324 -14.48 -6.21 15.54
C MET A 324 -15.52 -5.57 14.60
N ASN A 325 -16.55 -6.29 14.19
CA ASN A 325 -17.67 -5.76 13.40
C ASN A 325 -18.44 -4.68 14.17
N ARG A 326 -18.60 -4.81 15.48
CA ARG A 326 -19.22 -3.76 16.32
C ARG A 326 -18.45 -2.44 16.21
N ILE A 327 -17.10 -2.51 16.24
CA ILE A 327 -16.24 -1.33 16.03
C ILE A 327 -16.38 -0.81 14.60
N LYS A 328 -16.26 -1.70 13.59
CA LYS A 328 -16.40 -1.37 12.16
C LYS A 328 -17.70 -0.62 11.89
N PHE A 329 -18.84 -1.13 12.33
CA PHE A 329 -20.15 -0.51 12.10
C PHE A 329 -20.35 0.81 12.85
N SER A 330 -19.59 1.03 13.93
CA SER A 330 -19.60 2.30 14.67
C SER A 330 -18.68 3.36 14.05
N TYR A 331 -17.71 2.94 13.25
CA TYR A 331 -16.69 3.80 12.64
C TYR A 331 -16.94 4.06 11.15
N SER A 332 -17.04 3.00 10.36
CA SER A 332 -17.19 3.09 8.90
C SER A 332 -17.94 1.85 8.36
N PRO A 333 -19.29 1.83 8.40
CA PRO A 333 -20.06 0.62 8.08
C PRO A 333 -19.90 0.14 6.62
N TYR A 334 -19.59 1.03 5.68
CA TYR A 334 -19.38 0.73 4.26
C TYR A 334 -17.91 0.93 3.85
N ASN A 335 -17.01 0.40 4.65
CA ASN A 335 -15.57 0.65 4.55
C ASN A 335 -14.95 0.18 3.23
N VAL A 336 -15.33 -1.00 2.72
CA VAL A 336 -14.84 -1.50 1.43
C VAL A 336 -15.82 -1.12 0.32
N ASN A 337 -15.37 -0.32 -0.64
CA ASN A 337 -16.23 0.14 -1.74
C ASN A 337 -16.54 -0.97 -2.75
N SER A 338 -17.63 -0.81 -3.51
CA SER A 338 -18.15 -1.82 -4.44
C SER A 338 -17.17 -2.26 -5.52
N LEU A 339 -16.31 -1.34 -6.02
CA LEU A 339 -15.32 -1.68 -7.04
C LEU A 339 -14.22 -2.56 -6.46
N SER A 340 -13.76 -2.25 -5.24
CA SER A 340 -12.76 -3.03 -4.53
C SER A 340 -13.29 -4.41 -4.13
N GLN A 341 -14.56 -4.52 -3.70
CA GLN A 341 -15.19 -5.81 -3.43
C GLN A 341 -15.23 -6.67 -4.71
N ALA A 342 -15.68 -6.11 -5.83
CA ALA A 342 -15.74 -6.82 -7.12
C ALA A 342 -14.34 -7.25 -7.60
N ALA A 343 -13.34 -6.37 -7.48
CA ALA A 343 -11.96 -6.66 -7.83
C ALA A 343 -11.39 -7.82 -7.00
N ALA A 344 -11.61 -7.78 -5.68
CA ALA A 344 -11.08 -8.79 -4.76
C ALA A 344 -11.75 -10.15 -4.96
N VAL A 345 -13.07 -10.21 -5.19
CA VAL A 345 -13.76 -11.45 -5.53
C VAL A 345 -13.18 -12.07 -6.80
N ALA A 346 -13.05 -11.28 -7.88
CA ALA A 346 -12.50 -11.77 -9.14
C ALA A 346 -11.04 -12.24 -9.03
N ALA A 347 -10.23 -11.56 -8.22
CA ALA A 347 -8.85 -11.97 -7.97
C ALA A 347 -8.77 -13.28 -7.17
N MET A 348 -9.67 -13.48 -6.21
CA MET A 348 -9.72 -14.69 -5.38
C MET A 348 -10.23 -15.91 -6.16
N GLU A 349 -11.04 -15.70 -7.18
CA GLU A 349 -11.57 -16.76 -8.04
C GLU A 349 -10.57 -17.24 -9.10
N ASP A 350 -9.50 -16.49 -9.38
CA ASP A 350 -8.45 -16.85 -10.34
C ASP A 350 -7.22 -17.44 -9.63
N GLU A 351 -7.40 -18.61 -9.03
CA GLU A 351 -6.36 -19.31 -8.26
C GLU A 351 -5.14 -19.67 -9.11
N ASP A 352 -5.32 -19.98 -10.41
CA ASP A 352 -4.22 -20.33 -11.31
C ASP A 352 -3.32 -19.13 -11.57
N TYR A 353 -3.90 -17.93 -11.79
CA TYR A 353 -3.16 -16.69 -11.96
C TYR A 353 -2.42 -16.30 -10.67
N PHE A 354 -3.08 -16.44 -9.53
CA PHE A 354 -2.48 -16.20 -8.22
C PHE A 354 -1.23 -17.07 -8.02
N ARG A 355 -1.35 -18.38 -8.22
CA ARG A 355 -0.22 -19.34 -8.08
C ARG A 355 0.91 -19.06 -9.06
N ASP A 356 0.58 -18.74 -10.31
CA ASP A 356 1.56 -18.41 -11.34
C ASP A 356 2.37 -17.17 -10.96
N THR A 357 1.71 -16.07 -10.56
CA THR A 357 2.41 -14.83 -10.21
C THR A 357 3.23 -14.96 -8.92
N VAL A 358 2.72 -15.63 -7.90
CA VAL A 358 3.47 -15.94 -6.66
C VAL A 358 4.69 -16.80 -6.99
N GLY A 359 4.52 -17.85 -7.80
CA GLY A 359 5.61 -18.72 -8.24
C GLY A 359 6.70 -17.97 -8.99
N LYS A 360 6.34 -17.09 -9.92
CA LYS A 360 7.28 -16.22 -10.65
C LYS A 360 8.07 -15.31 -9.71
N ILE A 361 7.41 -14.69 -8.73
CA ILE A 361 8.08 -13.83 -7.75
C ILE A 361 9.06 -14.64 -6.90
N CYS A 362 8.67 -15.81 -6.41
CA CYS A 362 9.54 -16.68 -5.63
C CYS A 362 10.77 -17.14 -6.42
N ALA A 363 10.59 -17.53 -7.69
CA ALA A 363 11.69 -17.90 -8.58
C ALA A 363 12.65 -16.73 -8.85
N THR A 364 12.10 -15.55 -9.18
CA THR A 364 12.89 -14.33 -9.39
C THR A 364 13.61 -13.90 -8.11
N ARG A 365 12.99 -14.06 -6.93
CA ARG A 365 13.61 -13.80 -5.63
C ARG A 365 14.85 -14.67 -5.41
N ALA A 366 14.75 -15.96 -5.66
CA ALA A 366 15.86 -16.90 -5.51
C ALA A 366 17.02 -16.57 -6.46
N ASP A 367 16.74 -16.30 -7.73
CA ASP A 367 17.73 -15.87 -8.73
C ASP A 367 18.39 -14.54 -8.32
N THR A 368 17.58 -13.56 -7.88
CA THR A 368 18.08 -12.27 -7.42
C THR A 368 19.02 -12.41 -6.24
N MET A 369 18.67 -13.23 -5.24
CA MET A 369 19.54 -13.44 -4.08
C MET A 369 20.86 -14.10 -4.48
N THR A 370 20.85 -15.08 -5.40
CA THR A 370 22.05 -15.70 -5.93
C THR A 370 22.97 -14.66 -6.59
N LYS A 371 22.44 -13.85 -7.49
CA LYS A 371 23.17 -12.79 -8.19
C LYS A 371 23.71 -11.70 -7.24
N LEU A 372 22.98 -11.39 -6.16
CA LEU A 372 23.46 -10.47 -5.12
C LEU A 372 24.62 -11.07 -4.32
N ARG A 373 24.55 -12.36 -3.96
CA ARG A 373 25.66 -13.07 -3.28
C ARG A 373 26.93 -13.07 -4.11
N GLU A 374 26.84 -13.27 -5.42
CA GLU A 374 27.99 -13.17 -6.37
C GLU A 374 28.61 -11.78 -6.36
N ARG A 375 27.88 -10.74 -6.02
CA ARG A 375 28.31 -9.34 -5.89
C ARG A 375 28.73 -8.93 -4.48
N GLY A 376 28.84 -9.90 -3.57
CA GLY A 376 29.30 -9.66 -2.19
C GLY A 376 28.23 -9.09 -1.26
N PHE A 377 26.94 -9.30 -1.59
CA PHE A 377 25.84 -9.05 -0.64
C PHE A 377 25.54 -10.29 0.19
N THR A 378 25.09 -10.05 1.41
CA THR A 378 24.61 -11.07 2.34
C THR A 378 23.26 -10.67 2.90
N GLY A 379 22.49 -11.62 3.38
CA GLY A 379 21.19 -11.42 4.00
C GLY A 379 20.50 -12.75 4.31
N PRO A 380 19.41 -12.72 5.09
CA PRO A 380 18.64 -13.91 5.40
C PRO A 380 17.93 -14.48 4.17
N ASP A 381 17.58 -15.75 4.24
CA ASP A 381 16.68 -16.36 3.25
C ASP A 381 15.28 -15.76 3.42
N SER A 382 14.78 -15.17 2.34
CA SER A 382 13.53 -14.41 2.41
C SER A 382 12.30 -15.30 2.20
N ALA A 383 11.31 -15.11 3.06
CA ALA A 383 9.97 -15.67 2.92
C ALA A 383 8.93 -14.64 2.42
N THR A 384 9.38 -13.49 1.87
CA THR A 384 8.53 -12.38 1.41
C THR A 384 8.70 -12.12 -0.09
N ASN A 385 8.04 -11.10 -0.64
CA ASN A 385 8.28 -10.62 -2.02
C ASN A 385 9.38 -9.55 -2.11
N PHE A 386 10.30 -9.53 -1.15
CA PHE A 386 11.45 -8.62 -1.13
C PHE A 386 12.65 -9.28 -0.45
N LEU A 387 13.82 -8.70 -0.61
CA LEU A 387 15.06 -9.10 0.05
C LEU A 387 15.48 -8.03 1.05
N PHE A 388 16.17 -8.46 2.10
CA PHE A 388 16.81 -7.62 3.11
C PHE A 388 18.28 -7.96 3.16
N VAL A 389 19.15 -7.08 2.61
CA VAL A 389 20.54 -7.40 2.30
C VAL A 389 21.49 -6.30 2.71
N THR A 390 22.73 -6.69 3.02
CA THR A 390 23.85 -5.81 3.33
C THR A 390 25.07 -6.17 2.50
N THR A 391 26.07 -5.27 2.43
CA THR A 391 27.36 -5.49 1.79
C THR A 391 28.43 -4.62 2.41
N SER A 392 29.67 -5.12 2.45
CA SER A 392 30.85 -4.34 2.84
C SER A 392 31.50 -3.57 1.68
N ARG A 393 31.07 -3.77 0.43
CA ARG A 393 31.67 -3.15 -0.77
C ARG A 393 31.47 -1.63 -0.82
N MET A 394 30.32 -1.17 -0.35
CA MET A 394 29.93 0.25 -0.34
C MET A 394 28.87 0.47 0.73
N PRO A 395 28.83 1.63 1.43
CA PRO A 395 27.75 1.95 2.36
C PRO A 395 26.38 1.87 1.70
N CYS A 396 25.43 1.16 2.30
CA CYS A 396 24.10 0.93 1.76
C CYS A 396 23.36 2.22 1.41
N LYS A 397 23.54 3.29 2.19
CA LYS A 397 23.02 4.62 1.86
C LYS A 397 23.51 5.14 0.51
N GLN A 398 24.78 4.95 0.18
CA GLN A 398 25.34 5.41 -1.10
C GLN A 398 24.79 4.59 -2.27
N ILE A 399 24.62 3.27 -2.11
CA ILE A 399 24.00 2.40 -3.12
C ILE A 399 22.58 2.89 -3.38
N PHE A 400 21.79 3.10 -2.32
CA PHE A 400 20.43 3.63 -2.40
C PHE A 400 20.36 4.97 -3.17
N GLU A 401 21.20 5.94 -2.81
CA GLU A 401 21.21 7.27 -3.42
C GLU A 401 21.59 7.22 -4.90
N ARG A 402 22.58 6.41 -5.26
CA ARG A 402 23.03 6.25 -6.65
C ARG A 402 22.02 5.52 -7.51
N LEU A 403 21.41 4.42 -7.03
CA LEU A 403 20.33 3.74 -7.73
C LEU A 403 19.13 4.66 -7.97
N ARG A 404 18.76 5.45 -6.95
CA ARG A 404 17.70 6.44 -7.07
C ARG A 404 17.97 7.46 -8.20
N GLN A 405 19.21 7.96 -8.32
CA GLN A 405 19.62 8.87 -9.40
C GLN A 405 19.54 8.23 -10.79
N LYS A 406 19.64 6.89 -10.85
CA LYS A 406 19.52 6.09 -12.07
C LYS A 406 18.09 5.64 -12.39
N GLY A 407 17.11 6.10 -11.61
CA GLY A 407 15.71 5.72 -11.80
C GLY A 407 15.36 4.33 -11.28
N VAL A 408 16.15 3.76 -10.37
CA VAL A 408 15.85 2.51 -9.67
C VAL A 408 15.58 2.81 -8.21
N LEU A 409 14.33 2.65 -7.78
CA LEU A 409 13.92 2.89 -6.39
C LEU A 409 13.95 1.59 -5.58
N ILE A 410 14.79 1.56 -4.56
CA ILE A 410 14.78 0.55 -3.50
C ILE A 410 14.46 1.23 -2.16
N ARG A 411 14.39 0.49 -1.07
CA ARG A 411 14.15 1.06 0.26
C ARG A 411 15.41 1.05 1.11
N TYR A 412 15.69 2.17 1.74
CA TYR A 412 16.72 2.38 2.76
C TYR A 412 16.06 2.87 4.06
N PHE A 413 16.61 2.44 5.20
CA PHE A 413 16.16 2.84 6.53
C PHE A 413 17.33 3.50 7.27
N SER A 414 17.12 4.68 7.84
CA SER A 414 18.15 5.40 8.59
C SER A 414 18.19 5.04 10.08
N ALA A 415 17.29 4.15 10.53
CA ALA A 415 17.24 3.73 11.93
C ALA A 415 18.48 2.88 12.31
N PRO A 416 18.89 2.91 13.58
CA PRO A 416 19.95 2.02 14.09
C PRO A 416 19.67 0.56 13.73
N ARG A 417 20.72 -0.25 13.53
CA ARG A 417 20.71 -1.64 13.07
C ARG A 417 20.20 -1.85 11.65
N LEU A 418 19.35 -0.96 11.09
CA LEU A 418 18.81 -1.06 9.73
C LEU A 418 19.62 -0.25 8.71
N SER A 419 20.44 0.71 9.14
CA SER A 419 21.20 1.63 8.26
C SER A 419 22.24 0.93 7.38
N ASP A 420 22.66 -0.28 7.75
CA ASP A 420 23.59 -1.09 6.99
C ASP A 420 22.90 -2.06 6.02
N TYR A 421 21.56 -1.95 5.88
CA TYR A 421 20.76 -2.83 5.06
C TYR A 421 19.96 -2.09 4.01
N LEU A 422 19.65 -2.80 2.94
CA LEU A 422 18.74 -2.41 1.86
C LEU A 422 17.57 -3.37 1.80
N ARG A 423 16.36 -2.86 1.58
CA ARG A 423 15.21 -3.69 1.24
C ARG A 423 14.90 -3.52 -0.24
N ILE A 424 14.92 -4.63 -0.98
CA ILE A 424 14.75 -4.67 -2.43
C ILE A 424 13.52 -5.49 -2.75
N THR A 425 12.46 -4.85 -3.22
CA THR A 425 11.26 -5.53 -3.71
C THR A 425 11.59 -6.33 -4.98
N ILE A 426 11.01 -7.51 -5.13
CA ILE A 426 11.19 -8.33 -6.32
C ILE A 426 10.29 -7.81 -7.44
N GLY A 427 10.92 -7.39 -8.54
CA GLY A 427 10.27 -6.98 -9.78
C GLY A 427 10.10 -8.12 -10.76
N THR A 428 9.69 -7.80 -12.00
CA THR A 428 9.79 -8.75 -13.11
C THR A 428 11.26 -9.09 -13.43
N PRO A 429 11.56 -10.18 -14.14
CA PRO A 429 12.94 -10.47 -14.56
C PRO A 429 13.62 -9.30 -15.28
N GLU A 430 12.89 -8.55 -16.11
CA GLU A 430 13.39 -7.38 -16.84
C GLU A 430 13.72 -6.22 -15.89
N GLN A 431 12.85 -5.98 -14.90
CA GLN A 431 13.09 -4.96 -13.88
C GLN A 431 14.30 -5.31 -13.01
N MET A 432 14.45 -6.59 -12.65
CA MET A 432 15.62 -7.06 -11.90
C MET A 432 16.89 -7.01 -12.74
N GLN A 433 16.83 -7.29 -14.04
CA GLN A 433 17.95 -7.12 -14.95
C GLN A 433 18.42 -5.66 -14.97
N ARG A 434 17.50 -4.70 -15.14
CA ARG A 434 17.82 -3.27 -15.10
C ARG A 434 18.41 -2.85 -13.75
N PHE A 435 17.88 -3.38 -12.63
CA PHE A 435 18.46 -3.16 -11.31
C PHE A 435 19.92 -3.62 -11.25
N PHE A 436 20.26 -4.81 -11.76
CA PHE A 436 21.64 -5.31 -11.76
C PHE A 436 22.56 -4.54 -12.68
N GLU A 437 22.10 -4.13 -13.87
CA GLU A 437 22.89 -3.29 -14.78
C GLU A 437 23.34 -2.00 -14.10
N GLU A 438 22.41 -1.31 -13.42
CA GLU A 438 22.75 -0.07 -12.70
C GLU A 438 23.58 -0.34 -11.43
N LEU A 439 23.31 -1.43 -10.73
CA LEU A 439 24.09 -1.83 -9.55
C LEU A 439 25.55 -2.14 -9.92
N ASP A 440 25.79 -2.85 -11.01
CA ASP A 440 27.14 -3.18 -11.50
C ASP A 440 27.92 -1.91 -11.87
N LEU A 441 27.28 -0.94 -12.52
CA LEU A 441 27.88 0.37 -12.81
C LEU A 441 28.24 1.17 -11.54
N ILE A 442 27.49 0.96 -10.45
CA ILE A 442 27.71 1.64 -9.16
C ILE A 442 28.86 1.00 -8.37
N LEU A 443 28.97 -0.32 -8.45
CA LEU A 443 29.95 -1.08 -7.68
C LEU A 443 31.32 -1.14 -8.33
N GLY A 444 31.42 -0.94 -9.64
CA GLY A 444 32.67 -0.94 -10.44
C GLY A 444 33.07 -2.33 -10.82
#